data_2bcefacbf4b60dab057cfd925c4a95a4
#
_entry.id   2bcefacbf4b60dab057cfd925c4a95a4
#
_cell.length_a   1.000
_cell.length_b   1.000
_cell.length_c   1.000
_cell.angle_alpha   90.00
_cell.angle_beta   90.00
_cell.angle_gamma   90.00
#
_symmetry.space_group_name_H-M   'P 1'
#
loop_
_entity.id
_entity.type
_entity.pdbx_description
1 polymer ?
#
loop_
_entity_poly.entity_id
_entity_poly.type
_entity_poly.pdbx_seq_one_letter_code
_entity_poly.pdbx_strand_id
1 'polypeptide(L)'
;MNPWYIRGMSTVAPAKMSPKDRVLSIDALRGFDMFWIIGGASFLEAIGARWPSKIMDEVVAQFCSHVEWAGFRFHDCIFPLFLFIIGATLPYSIGRRMEAGDSKASLVRKIITRFIWLTFFGLLINGLTKLEPFSDLRLFGVLQRQAFGYLGAALIYLYTKPRAQGIITIGILVGYALILRYIPVPGHPLGSYDEAGNVANYVDRLMLQPGQLYKEYGDPEGPLSNIPSIATALLGLLAGTYIKKSSDNGMRKSGLLVAAGISMFTAGWIWNIWLPVVKKIWTSSFVLVAGGLSLVLLGVFYYILDVRKWTKGSLFWVVIGANAITAYMGTHIVDFDDISNNFVRGLMTHFPVYKDMFLSGGALILVMLTLWGLYKKDVFLRV
;
A
#
# COMPACT_ATOMS: atom_id res chain seq x y z
N MET A 1 17.90 35.15 1.96
CA MET A 1 17.03 35.03 0.78
C MET A 1 17.45 33.78 0.02
N ASN A 2 16.61 32.77 -0.05
CA ASN A 2 16.95 31.45 -0.60
C ASN A 2 16.45 31.38 -2.06
N PRO A 3 17.32 31.19 -3.08
CA PRO A 3 16.98 31.41 -4.49
C PRO A 3 16.20 30.29 -5.20
N TRP A 4 15.70 29.26 -4.51
CA TRP A 4 15.02 28.11 -5.11
C TRP A 4 13.50 28.06 -4.85
N TYR A 5 12.84 29.23 -4.88
CA TYR A 5 11.38 29.29 -4.85
C TYR A 5 10.83 29.34 -6.27
N ILE A 6 10.36 28.21 -6.80
CA ILE A 6 9.57 28.18 -8.04
C ILE A 6 8.23 28.86 -7.76
N ARG A 7 8.09 30.10 -8.21
CA ARG A 7 6.88 30.91 -8.17
C ARG A 7 5.84 30.31 -9.12
N GLY A 8 4.85 29.58 -8.57
CA GLY A 8 3.77 29.04 -9.41
C GLY A 8 2.76 28.13 -8.69
N MET A 9 3.02 27.73 -7.44
CA MET A 9 2.04 26.99 -6.67
C MET A 9 1.43 27.88 -5.58
N SER A 10 0.11 28.01 -5.60
CA SER A 10 -0.70 28.74 -4.64
C SER A 10 -0.23 28.44 -3.20
N THR A 11 0.37 29.43 -2.55
CA THR A 11 0.88 29.38 -1.17
C THR A 11 -0.26 29.54 -0.16
N VAL A 12 -1.24 28.66 -0.19
CA VAL A 12 -2.02 28.41 1.02
C VAL A 12 -1.30 27.25 1.70
N ALA A 13 -0.42 27.59 2.64
CA ALA A 13 0.17 26.59 3.52
C ALA A 13 -0.98 25.80 4.16
N PRO A 14 -1.05 24.47 4.01
CA PRO A 14 -2.07 23.70 4.69
C PRO A 14 -1.86 23.92 6.19
N ALA A 15 -2.93 24.27 6.89
CA ALA A 15 -2.92 24.46 8.32
C ALA A 15 -2.14 23.30 8.97
N LYS A 16 -1.08 23.61 9.74
CA LYS A 16 -0.34 22.59 10.52
C LYS A 16 -1.37 21.80 11.29
N MET A 17 -1.40 20.48 11.07
CA MET A 17 -2.32 19.61 11.82
C MET A 17 -2.09 19.85 13.31
N SER A 18 -3.16 20.22 14.02
CA SER A 18 -3.13 20.24 15.46
C SER A 18 -2.71 18.86 15.98
N PRO A 19 -1.80 18.75 16.94
CA PRO A 19 -1.44 17.46 17.54
C PRO A 19 -2.66 16.67 18.04
N LYS A 20 -3.77 17.36 18.38
CA LYS A 20 -5.03 16.76 18.85
C LYS A 20 -5.84 16.02 17.78
N ASP A 21 -5.62 16.32 16.49
CA ASP A 21 -6.41 15.75 15.39
C ASP A 21 -5.67 14.63 14.64
N ARG A 22 -4.45 14.31 15.05
CA ARG A 22 -3.62 13.31 14.40
C ARG A 22 -3.83 11.95 15.05
N VAL A 23 -4.27 10.97 14.27
CA VAL A 23 -4.38 9.57 14.70
C VAL A 23 -3.02 8.92 14.51
N LEU A 24 -2.29 8.76 15.62
CA LEU A 24 -0.91 8.30 15.61
C LEU A 24 -0.76 6.89 15.04
N SER A 25 -1.75 6.03 15.30
CA SER A 25 -1.78 4.66 14.79
C SER A 25 -1.77 4.58 13.27
N ILE A 26 -2.45 5.48 12.56
CA ILE A 26 -2.47 5.46 11.09
C ILE A 26 -1.09 5.81 10.53
N ASP A 27 -0.41 6.81 11.10
CA ASP A 27 0.93 7.19 10.67
C ASP A 27 1.96 6.11 11.00
N ALA A 28 1.87 5.52 12.20
CA ALA A 28 2.76 4.43 12.61
C ALA A 28 2.53 3.15 11.81
N LEU A 29 1.26 2.81 11.51
CA LEU A 29 0.92 1.64 10.69
C LEU A 29 1.44 1.81 9.25
N ARG A 30 1.39 3.03 8.70
CA ARG A 30 2.01 3.33 7.38
C ARG A 30 3.52 3.13 7.42
N GLY A 31 4.17 3.51 8.50
CA GLY A 31 5.61 3.30 8.68
C GLY A 31 5.96 1.83 8.87
N PHE A 32 5.16 1.10 9.63
CA PHE A 32 5.30 -0.35 9.77
C PHE A 32 5.17 -1.08 8.43
N ASP A 33 4.19 -0.70 7.62
CA ASP A 33 3.99 -1.23 6.29
C ASP A 33 5.19 -0.93 5.37
N MET A 34 5.61 0.33 5.33
CA MET A 34 6.73 0.77 4.50
C MET A 34 8.07 0.16 4.92
N PHE A 35 8.27 -0.16 6.21
CA PHE A 35 9.49 -0.79 6.71
C PHE A 35 9.85 -2.08 5.95
N TRP A 36 8.86 -2.91 5.65
CA TRP A 36 9.08 -4.15 4.90
C TRP A 36 9.55 -3.90 3.47
N ILE A 37 9.11 -2.80 2.86
CA ILE A 37 9.45 -2.44 1.49
C ILE A 37 10.86 -1.85 1.38
N ILE A 38 11.28 -1.04 2.37
CA ILE A 38 12.53 -0.27 2.30
C ILE A 38 13.77 -1.03 2.79
N GLY A 39 13.66 -2.34 3.03
CA GLY A 39 14.78 -3.18 3.40
C GLY A 39 14.55 -4.08 4.62
N GLY A 40 13.42 -3.95 5.32
CA GLY A 40 13.10 -4.80 6.47
C GLY A 40 12.99 -6.28 6.10
N ALA A 41 12.42 -6.59 4.93
CA ALA A 41 12.35 -7.95 4.42
C ALA A 41 13.74 -8.51 4.10
N SER A 42 14.56 -7.79 3.34
CA SER A 42 15.93 -8.22 2.98
C SER A 42 16.82 -8.43 4.21
N PHE A 43 16.66 -7.57 5.23
CA PHE A 43 17.39 -7.74 6.48
C PHE A 43 16.93 -9.00 7.26
N LEU A 44 15.63 -9.29 7.30
CA LEU A 44 15.10 -10.50 7.93
C LEU A 44 15.55 -11.77 7.17
N GLU A 45 15.59 -11.73 5.84
CA GLU A 45 16.13 -12.82 5.01
C GLU A 45 17.59 -13.10 5.34
N ALA A 46 18.42 -12.05 5.47
CA ALA A 46 19.83 -12.19 5.84
C ALA A 46 19.99 -12.79 7.25
N ILE A 47 19.13 -12.45 8.20
CA ILE A 47 19.08 -13.08 9.53
C ILE A 47 18.70 -14.56 9.39
N GLY A 48 17.66 -14.88 8.61
CA GLY A 48 17.20 -16.26 8.40
C GLY A 48 18.29 -17.14 7.78
N ALA A 49 18.97 -16.63 6.77
CA ALA A 49 20.10 -17.32 6.13
C ALA A 49 21.24 -17.62 7.11
N ARG A 50 21.45 -16.76 8.11
CA ARG A 50 22.51 -16.93 9.11
C ARG A 50 22.15 -17.94 10.20
N TRP A 51 20.90 -18.00 10.61
CA TRP A 51 20.39 -18.90 11.64
C TRP A 51 19.22 -19.73 11.12
N PRO A 52 19.48 -20.67 10.18
CA PRO A 52 18.43 -21.48 9.58
C PRO A 52 17.80 -22.40 10.63
N SER A 53 16.49 -22.41 10.64
CA SER A 53 15.69 -23.34 11.42
C SER A 53 14.29 -23.40 10.81
N LYS A 54 13.53 -24.49 11.06
CA LYS A 54 12.15 -24.61 10.57
C LYS A 54 11.27 -23.42 10.94
N ILE A 55 11.44 -22.87 12.14
CA ILE A 55 10.68 -21.69 12.61
C ILE A 55 11.13 -20.45 11.84
N MET A 56 12.45 -20.25 11.67
CA MET A 56 12.97 -19.09 10.95
C MET A 56 12.62 -19.16 9.46
N ASP A 57 12.69 -20.33 8.85
CA ASP A 57 12.31 -20.53 7.45
C ASP A 57 10.83 -20.16 7.23
N GLU A 58 9.93 -20.54 8.17
CA GLU A 58 8.51 -20.15 8.10
C GLU A 58 8.35 -18.63 8.33
N VAL A 59 9.06 -18.03 9.27
CA VAL A 59 9.03 -16.57 9.50
C VAL A 59 9.48 -15.83 8.25
N VAL A 60 10.61 -16.22 7.64
CA VAL A 60 11.09 -15.62 6.39
C VAL A 60 10.07 -15.84 5.27
N ALA A 61 9.50 -17.03 5.14
CA ALA A 61 8.47 -17.30 4.15
C ALA A 61 7.25 -16.40 4.31
N GLN A 62 6.79 -16.16 5.54
CA GLN A 62 5.62 -15.30 5.79
C GLN A 62 5.90 -13.82 5.55
N PHE A 63 7.06 -13.32 5.98
CA PHE A 63 7.33 -11.88 6.02
C PHE A 63 8.13 -11.35 4.84
N CYS A 64 8.83 -12.21 4.07
CA CYS A 64 9.73 -11.78 3.02
C CYS A 64 9.37 -12.29 1.63
N SER A 65 8.50 -13.29 1.50
CA SER A 65 8.17 -13.85 0.20
C SER A 65 6.68 -13.86 -0.11
N HIS A 66 6.37 -13.80 -1.41
CA HIS A 66 5.01 -13.92 -1.93
C HIS A 66 4.66 -15.38 -2.20
N VAL A 67 3.35 -15.69 -2.17
CA VAL A 67 2.87 -16.93 -2.78
C VAL A 67 3.02 -16.85 -4.31
N GLU A 68 3.27 -17.98 -4.94
CA GLU A 68 3.44 -18.02 -6.41
C GLU A 68 2.19 -17.59 -7.13
N TRP A 69 1.03 -18.13 -6.78
CA TRP A 69 -0.25 -17.79 -7.39
C TRP A 69 -1.40 -17.70 -6.36
N ALA A 70 -1.96 -18.83 -5.94
CA ALA A 70 -3.07 -18.89 -4.99
C ALA A 70 -2.58 -19.09 -3.55
N GLY A 71 -3.22 -18.39 -2.61
CA GLY A 71 -2.86 -18.42 -1.20
C GLY A 71 -2.59 -17.01 -0.65
N PHE A 72 -2.03 -16.96 0.56
CA PHE A 72 -1.75 -15.71 1.24
C PHE A 72 -0.63 -15.88 2.26
N ARG A 73 0.36 -15.03 2.21
CA ARG A 73 1.40 -14.81 3.21
C ARG A 73 1.28 -13.41 3.78
N PHE A 74 1.86 -13.16 4.93
CA PHE A 74 1.85 -11.81 5.51
C PHE A 74 2.40 -10.75 4.54
N HIS A 75 3.48 -11.08 3.82
CA HIS A 75 4.09 -10.19 2.83
C HIS A 75 3.12 -9.78 1.70
N ASP A 76 2.12 -10.61 1.40
CA ASP A 76 1.08 -10.28 0.43
C ASP A 76 0.11 -9.20 0.93
N CYS A 77 0.08 -8.94 2.26
CA CYS A 77 -0.74 -7.88 2.84
C CYS A 77 -0.11 -6.49 2.69
N ILE A 78 1.20 -6.37 2.50
CA ILE A 78 1.92 -5.09 2.52
C ILE A 78 1.31 -4.09 1.54
N PHE A 79 1.17 -4.45 0.29
CA PHE A 79 0.59 -3.56 -0.71
C PHE A 79 -0.91 -3.24 -0.48
N PRO A 80 -1.81 -4.20 -0.19
CA PRO A 80 -3.19 -3.91 0.22
C PRO A 80 -3.29 -3.04 1.47
N LEU A 81 -2.42 -3.25 2.46
CA LEU A 81 -2.39 -2.45 3.70
C LEU A 81 -2.09 -0.99 3.39
N PHE A 82 -1.12 -0.71 2.50
CA PHE A 82 -0.82 0.67 2.09
C PHE A 82 -2.06 1.32 1.45
N LEU A 83 -2.73 0.61 0.56
CA LEU A 83 -3.95 1.09 -0.10
C LEU A 83 -5.11 1.30 0.88
N PHE A 84 -5.28 0.38 1.84
CA PHE A 84 -6.21 0.51 2.95
C PHE A 84 -5.92 1.78 3.79
N ILE A 85 -4.65 2.04 4.12
CA ILE A 85 -4.23 3.23 4.88
C ILE A 85 -4.51 4.51 4.09
N ILE A 86 -4.30 4.52 2.78
CA ILE A 86 -4.70 5.64 1.91
C ILE A 86 -6.18 5.95 2.11
N GLY A 87 -7.04 4.95 2.08
CA GLY A 87 -8.47 5.08 2.35
C GLY A 87 -8.75 5.60 3.76
N ALA A 88 -8.11 5.02 4.78
CA ALA A 88 -8.30 5.40 6.19
C ALA A 88 -7.94 6.87 6.48
N THR A 89 -7.07 7.46 5.66
CA THR A 89 -6.68 8.89 5.80
C THR A 89 -7.65 9.87 5.15
N LEU A 90 -8.55 9.43 4.24
CA LEU A 90 -9.47 10.33 3.51
C LEU A 90 -10.35 11.17 4.42
N PRO A 91 -10.95 10.64 5.52
CA PRO A 91 -11.73 11.45 6.43
C PRO A 91 -10.93 12.58 7.12
N TYR A 92 -9.63 12.38 7.28
CA TYR A 92 -8.71 13.33 7.91
C TYR A 92 -8.08 14.32 6.94
N SER A 93 -8.08 14.00 5.65
CA SER A 93 -7.56 14.88 4.59
C SER A 93 -8.69 15.60 3.85
N ILE A 94 -9.42 14.91 2.99
CA ILE A 94 -10.54 15.46 2.21
C ILE A 94 -11.68 15.86 3.14
N GLY A 95 -12.03 14.99 4.12
CA GLY A 95 -13.13 15.27 5.05
C GLY A 95 -12.92 16.55 5.84
N ARG A 96 -11.71 16.84 6.31
CA ARG A 96 -11.40 18.10 7.01
C ARG A 96 -11.56 19.32 6.09
N ARG A 97 -11.19 19.21 4.83
CA ARG A 97 -11.37 20.30 3.84
C ARG A 97 -12.84 20.53 3.51
N MET A 98 -13.64 19.45 3.47
CA MET A 98 -15.09 19.57 3.34
C MET A 98 -15.71 20.29 4.56
N GLU A 99 -15.25 19.95 5.75
CA GLU A 99 -15.66 20.60 7.02
C GLU A 99 -15.24 22.08 7.07
N ALA A 100 -14.10 22.43 6.45
CA ALA A 100 -13.61 23.80 6.30
C ALA A 100 -14.32 24.61 5.20
N GLY A 101 -15.23 23.99 4.42
CA GLY A 101 -16.00 24.68 3.39
C GLY A 101 -15.37 24.73 2.01
N ASP A 102 -14.29 23.96 1.73
CA ASP A 102 -13.71 23.85 0.39
C ASP A 102 -14.77 23.39 -0.61
N SER A 103 -14.84 24.03 -1.78
CA SER A 103 -15.80 23.65 -2.83
C SER A 103 -15.48 22.26 -3.39
N LYS A 104 -16.51 21.52 -3.80
CA LYS A 104 -16.34 20.19 -4.41
C LYS A 104 -15.43 20.24 -5.64
N ALA A 105 -15.54 21.27 -6.47
CA ALA A 105 -14.67 21.45 -7.65
C ALA A 105 -13.19 21.58 -7.25
N SER A 106 -12.88 22.35 -6.20
CA SER A 106 -11.51 22.45 -5.67
C SER A 106 -10.99 21.11 -5.17
N LEU A 107 -11.83 20.32 -4.47
CA LEU A 107 -11.47 19.01 -3.97
C LEU A 107 -11.24 18.01 -5.10
N VAL A 108 -12.10 17.98 -6.11
CA VAL A 108 -11.93 17.15 -7.32
C VAL A 108 -10.62 17.49 -8.02
N ARG A 109 -10.31 18.77 -8.21
CA ARG A 109 -9.04 19.18 -8.80
C ARG A 109 -7.84 18.64 -8.01
N LYS A 110 -7.86 18.70 -6.68
CA LYS A 110 -6.79 18.16 -5.82
C LYS A 110 -6.69 16.64 -5.94
N ILE A 111 -7.82 15.93 -6.00
CA ILE A 111 -7.88 14.48 -6.18
C ILE A 111 -7.23 14.09 -7.52
N ILE A 112 -7.61 14.76 -8.60
CA ILE A 112 -7.06 14.52 -9.94
C ILE A 112 -5.56 14.86 -9.99
N THR A 113 -5.15 15.99 -9.41
CA THR A 113 -3.73 16.36 -9.34
C THR A 113 -2.90 15.30 -8.65
N ARG A 114 -3.39 14.76 -7.51
CA ARG A 114 -2.71 13.68 -6.81
C ARG A 114 -2.66 12.39 -7.61
N PHE A 115 -3.74 12.03 -8.29
CA PHE A 115 -3.78 10.89 -9.20
C PHE A 115 -2.71 11.00 -10.30
N ILE A 116 -2.62 12.18 -10.94
CA ILE A 116 -1.64 12.44 -12.00
C ILE A 116 -0.21 12.31 -11.47
N TRP A 117 0.11 12.91 -10.32
CA TRP A 117 1.45 12.82 -9.74
C TRP A 117 1.84 11.40 -9.34
N LEU A 118 0.93 10.65 -8.72
CA LEU A 118 1.20 9.25 -8.36
C LEU A 118 1.42 8.40 -9.62
N THR A 119 0.62 8.58 -10.65
CA THR A 119 0.79 7.91 -11.94
C THR A 119 2.12 8.28 -12.59
N PHE A 120 2.48 9.56 -12.60
CA PHE A 120 3.75 10.04 -13.14
C PHE A 120 4.95 9.45 -12.40
N PHE A 121 4.94 9.44 -11.08
CA PHE A 121 6.01 8.81 -10.29
C PHE A 121 6.09 7.30 -10.51
N GLY A 122 4.95 6.64 -10.69
CA GLY A 122 4.94 5.23 -11.07
C GLY A 122 5.58 4.98 -12.44
N LEU A 123 5.32 5.82 -13.43
CA LEU A 123 5.95 5.72 -14.75
C LEU A 123 7.46 5.99 -14.67
N LEU A 124 7.91 6.93 -13.83
CA LEU A 124 9.34 7.16 -13.60
C LEU A 124 10.03 5.90 -13.07
N ILE A 125 9.43 5.23 -12.09
CA ILE A 125 9.96 3.97 -11.54
C ILE A 125 9.95 2.85 -12.58
N ASN A 126 8.90 2.80 -13.42
CA ASN A 126 8.79 1.79 -14.48
C ASN A 126 9.72 2.03 -15.67
N GLY A 127 10.55 3.08 -15.64
CA GLY A 127 11.59 3.31 -16.65
C GLY A 127 11.28 4.40 -17.67
N LEU A 128 10.33 5.31 -17.42
CA LEU A 128 10.02 6.42 -18.32
C LEU A 128 11.27 7.23 -18.72
N THR A 129 12.26 7.34 -17.83
CA THR A 129 13.52 8.07 -18.09
C THR A 129 14.53 7.29 -18.92
N LYS A 130 14.32 5.99 -19.15
CA LYS A 130 15.20 5.18 -19.99
C LYS A 130 15.02 5.46 -21.47
N LEU A 131 13.97 6.22 -21.83
CA LEU A 131 13.63 6.62 -23.21
C LEU A 131 13.50 5.41 -24.17
N GLU A 132 13.09 4.28 -23.64
CA GLU A 132 12.74 3.09 -24.42
C GLU A 132 11.48 3.34 -25.26
N PRO A 133 11.22 2.56 -26.32
CA PRO A 133 9.98 2.66 -27.08
C PRO A 133 8.75 2.58 -26.19
N PHE A 134 7.71 3.34 -26.48
CA PHE A 134 6.48 3.33 -25.68
C PHE A 134 5.85 1.93 -25.60
N SER A 135 6.08 1.09 -26.61
CA SER A 135 5.67 -0.33 -26.64
C SER A 135 6.24 -1.16 -25.49
N ASP A 136 7.37 -0.74 -24.93
CA ASP A 136 8.13 -1.49 -23.93
C ASP A 136 8.03 -0.85 -22.53
N LEU A 137 7.40 0.34 -22.44
CA LEU A 137 7.17 1.03 -21.18
C LEU A 137 6.00 0.38 -20.43
N ARG A 138 6.27 -0.23 -19.29
CA ARG A 138 5.21 -0.76 -18.40
C ARG A 138 4.35 0.40 -17.87
N LEU A 139 3.04 0.38 -18.22
CA LEU A 139 2.10 1.46 -17.88
C LEU A 139 1.50 1.33 -16.48
N PHE A 140 1.35 0.11 -15.99
CA PHE A 140 0.78 -0.19 -14.68
C PHE A 140 1.87 -0.58 -13.69
N GLY A 141 1.60 -0.40 -12.40
CA GLY A 141 2.51 -0.70 -11.32
C GLY A 141 1.93 -0.28 -9.97
N VAL A 142 2.73 -0.41 -8.93
CA VAL A 142 2.29 -0.20 -7.54
C VAL A 142 1.74 1.21 -7.32
N LEU A 143 2.42 2.26 -7.78
CA LEU A 143 1.96 3.64 -7.59
C LEU A 143 0.74 3.97 -8.44
N GLN A 144 0.63 3.42 -9.65
CA GLN A 144 -0.56 3.58 -10.49
C GLN A 144 -1.78 2.92 -9.83
N ARG A 145 -1.65 1.69 -9.30
CA ARG A 145 -2.75 1.06 -8.54
C ARG A 145 -3.15 1.88 -7.31
N GLN A 146 -2.18 2.45 -6.58
CA GLN A 146 -2.47 3.37 -5.48
C GLN A 146 -3.22 4.61 -5.96
N ALA A 147 -2.84 5.15 -7.12
CA ALA A 147 -3.50 6.28 -7.74
C ALA A 147 -4.97 5.97 -8.08
N PHE A 148 -5.24 4.83 -8.73
CA PHE A 148 -6.60 4.39 -9.06
C PHE A 148 -7.44 4.12 -7.82
N GLY A 149 -6.91 3.40 -6.84
CA GLY A 149 -7.59 3.13 -5.58
C GLY A 149 -7.92 4.41 -4.81
N TYR A 150 -6.95 5.35 -4.74
CA TYR A 150 -7.17 6.67 -4.15
C TYR A 150 -8.23 7.48 -4.90
N LEU A 151 -8.14 7.57 -6.24
CA LEU A 151 -9.08 8.32 -7.07
C LEU A 151 -10.51 7.82 -6.86
N GLY A 152 -10.71 6.50 -6.99
CA GLY A 152 -12.03 5.90 -6.82
C GLY A 152 -12.60 6.12 -5.42
N ALA A 153 -11.82 5.80 -4.38
CA ALA A 153 -12.27 5.95 -2.99
C ALA A 153 -12.52 7.42 -2.62
N ALA A 154 -11.67 8.36 -3.09
CA ALA A 154 -11.81 9.78 -2.79
C ALA A 154 -13.03 10.40 -3.47
N LEU A 155 -13.31 10.06 -4.73
CA LEU A 155 -14.52 10.51 -5.43
C LEU A 155 -15.77 9.92 -4.78
N ILE A 156 -15.79 8.63 -4.47
CA ILE A 156 -16.92 7.99 -3.76
C ILE A 156 -17.13 8.67 -2.41
N TYR A 157 -16.06 8.96 -1.65
CA TYR A 157 -16.16 9.68 -0.38
C TYR A 157 -16.77 11.08 -0.53
N LEU A 158 -16.37 11.82 -1.56
CA LEU A 158 -16.83 13.20 -1.80
C LEU A 158 -18.32 13.29 -2.12
N TYR A 159 -18.86 12.27 -2.80
CA TYR A 159 -20.23 12.31 -3.33
C TYR A 159 -21.23 11.40 -2.60
N THR A 160 -20.77 10.54 -1.68
CA THR A 160 -21.62 9.55 -1.04
C THR A 160 -21.50 9.55 0.49
N LYS A 161 -22.53 9.00 1.14
CA LYS A 161 -22.58 8.79 2.60
C LYS A 161 -21.99 7.40 2.95
N PRO A 162 -21.58 7.15 4.21
CA PRO A 162 -20.95 5.88 4.61
C PRO A 162 -21.76 4.62 4.27
N ARG A 163 -23.10 4.66 4.35
CA ARG A 163 -23.96 3.53 3.95
C ARG A 163 -23.81 3.19 2.46
N ALA A 164 -23.82 4.21 1.59
CA ALA A 164 -23.62 4.01 0.17
C ALA A 164 -22.18 3.53 -0.14
N GLN A 165 -21.17 4.03 0.58
CA GLN A 165 -19.78 3.55 0.45
C GLN A 165 -19.68 2.06 0.75
N GLY A 166 -20.35 1.56 1.81
CA GLY A 166 -20.41 0.13 2.12
C GLY A 166 -21.11 -0.68 1.02
N ILE A 167 -22.25 -0.21 0.51
CA ILE A 167 -22.97 -0.86 -0.59
C ILE A 167 -22.11 -0.93 -1.86
N ILE A 168 -21.44 0.17 -2.21
CA ILE A 168 -20.52 0.23 -3.36
C ILE A 168 -19.38 -0.75 -3.17
N THR A 169 -18.79 -0.83 -1.97
CA THR A 169 -17.71 -1.80 -1.68
C THR A 169 -18.17 -3.23 -1.94
N ILE A 170 -19.35 -3.61 -1.41
CA ILE A 170 -19.92 -4.94 -1.65
C ILE A 170 -20.23 -5.13 -3.15
N GLY A 171 -20.81 -4.13 -3.80
CA GLY A 171 -21.11 -4.16 -5.23
C GLY A 171 -19.87 -4.38 -6.10
N ILE A 172 -18.75 -3.72 -5.78
CA ILE A 172 -17.46 -3.94 -6.46
C ILE A 172 -16.98 -5.37 -6.26
N LEU A 173 -16.98 -5.87 -5.02
CA LEU A 173 -16.49 -7.22 -4.72
C LEU A 173 -17.33 -8.30 -5.38
N VAL A 174 -18.66 -8.20 -5.29
CA VAL A 174 -19.56 -9.17 -5.91
C VAL A 174 -19.50 -9.05 -7.45
N GLY A 175 -19.56 -7.84 -7.99
CA GLY A 175 -19.50 -7.61 -9.44
C GLY A 175 -18.18 -8.12 -10.03
N TYR A 176 -17.06 -7.88 -9.38
CA TYR A 176 -15.78 -8.40 -9.84
C TYR A 176 -15.69 -9.93 -9.78
N ALA A 177 -16.22 -10.55 -8.72
CA ALA A 177 -16.29 -12.00 -8.63
C ALA A 177 -17.15 -12.60 -9.75
N LEU A 178 -18.28 -11.95 -10.08
CA LEU A 178 -19.15 -12.37 -11.20
C LEU A 178 -18.43 -12.21 -12.55
N ILE A 179 -17.70 -11.11 -12.76
CA ILE A 179 -16.87 -10.91 -13.97
C ILE A 179 -15.88 -12.06 -14.11
N LEU A 180 -15.08 -12.34 -13.07
CA LEU A 180 -14.10 -13.43 -13.11
C LEU A 180 -14.74 -14.81 -13.34
N ARG A 181 -15.96 -15.03 -12.85
CA ARG A 181 -16.65 -16.33 -12.93
C ARG A 181 -17.35 -16.58 -14.25
N TYR A 182 -17.96 -15.53 -14.85
CA TYR A 182 -18.93 -15.71 -15.95
C TYR A 182 -18.50 -15.10 -17.27
N ILE A 183 -17.42 -14.31 -17.33
CA ILE A 183 -16.90 -13.85 -18.62
C ILE A 183 -16.00 -14.94 -19.21
N PRO A 184 -16.30 -15.42 -20.44
CA PRO A 184 -15.49 -16.45 -21.08
C PRO A 184 -14.16 -15.90 -21.58
N VAL A 185 -13.10 -16.69 -21.42
CA VAL A 185 -11.79 -16.45 -22.03
C VAL A 185 -11.58 -17.48 -23.14
N PRO A 186 -11.34 -17.05 -24.39
CA PRO A 186 -11.16 -17.98 -25.52
C PRO A 186 -10.07 -19.01 -25.23
N GLY A 187 -10.37 -20.30 -25.51
CA GLY A 187 -9.44 -21.40 -25.30
C GLY A 187 -9.29 -21.88 -23.84
N HIS A 188 -10.02 -21.30 -22.88
CA HIS A 188 -9.97 -21.70 -21.49
C HIS A 188 -11.35 -22.05 -20.91
N PRO A 189 -11.43 -22.89 -19.88
CA PRO A 189 -12.68 -23.17 -19.19
C PRO A 189 -13.33 -21.94 -18.58
N LEU A 190 -14.65 -21.87 -18.57
CA LEU A 190 -15.38 -20.77 -17.94
C LEU A 190 -15.08 -20.70 -16.44
N GLY A 191 -14.72 -19.50 -15.97
CA GLY A 191 -14.35 -19.26 -14.56
C GLY A 191 -13.00 -19.85 -14.19
N SER A 192 -12.07 -19.98 -15.13
CA SER A 192 -10.68 -20.28 -14.82
C SER A 192 -10.04 -19.13 -14.03
N TYR A 193 -9.29 -19.51 -12.99
CA TYR A 193 -8.52 -18.59 -12.16
C TYR A 193 -7.02 -18.82 -12.27
N ASP A 194 -6.57 -19.66 -13.21
CA ASP A 194 -5.15 -19.87 -13.48
C ASP A 194 -4.48 -18.64 -14.15
N GLU A 195 -3.16 -18.64 -14.23
CA GLU A 195 -2.40 -17.49 -14.72
C GLU A 195 -2.70 -17.18 -16.20
N ALA A 196 -2.91 -18.18 -17.04
CA ALA A 196 -3.15 -18.03 -18.47
C ALA A 196 -4.62 -17.73 -18.81
N GLY A 197 -5.55 -18.38 -18.09
CA GLY A 197 -6.96 -18.45 -18.44
C GLY A 197 -7.90 -17.53 -17.69
N ASN A 198 -7.41 -16.69 -16.76
CA ASN A 198 -8.28 -15.77 -16.03
C ASN A 198 -8.63 -14.52 -16.85
N VAL A 199 -9.80 -13.95 -16.55
CA VAL A 199 -10.34 -12.77 -17.26
C VAL A 199 -9.48 -11.53 -17.09
N ALA A 200 -8.85 -11.33 -15.91
CA ALA A 200 -8.04 -10.13 -15.67
C ALA A 200 -6.84 -10.10 -16.60
N ASN A 201 -6.07 -11.18 -16.65
CA ASN A 201 -4.92 -11.30 -17.55
C ASN A 201 -5.33 -11.31 -19.03
N TYR A 202 -6.52 -11.83 -19.36
CA TYR A 202 -7.05 -11.74 -20.72
C TYR A 202 -7.31 -10.28 -21.13
N VAL A 203 -7.93 -9.48 -20.27
CA VAL A 203 -8.13 -8.04 -20.50
C VAL A 203 -6.80 -7.31 -20.64
N ASP A 204 -5.82 -7.66 -19.82
CA ASP A 204 -4.48 -7.06 -19.91
C ASP A 204 -3.86 -7.30 -21.30
N ARG A 205 -3.92 -8.52 -21.81
CA ARG A 205 -3.42 -8.87 -23.17
C ARG A 205 -4.22 -8.21 -24.31
N LEU A 206 -5.47 -7.85 -24.08
CA LEU A 206 -6.26 -7.08 -25.05
C LEU A 206 -5.93 -5.60 -25.08
N MET A 207 -5.53 -5.01 -23.92
CA MET A 207 -5.34 -3.58 -23.77
C MET A 207 -3.88 -3.15 -23.83
N LEU A 208 -2.94 -4.03 -23.51
CA LEU A 208 -1.52 -3.74 -23.40
C LEU A 208 -0.73 -4.47 -24.47
N GLN A 209 0.33 -3.84 -24.94
CA GLN A 209 1.29 -4.50 -25.84
C GLN A 209 2.15 -5.49 -25.05
N PRO A 210 2.72 -6.52 -25.69
CA PRO A 210 3.54 -7.53 -24.99
C PRO A 210 4.68 -6.94 -24.15
N GLY A 211 5.38 -5.91 -24.63
CA GLY A 211 6.45 -5.23 -23.88
C GLY A 211 5.97 -4.37 -22.69
N GLN A 212 4.67 -4.04 -22.64
CA GLN A 212 4.05 -3.30 -21.52
C GLN A 212 3.59 -4.21 -20.38
N LEU A 213 3.51 -5.51 -20.60
CA LEU A 213 3.12 -6.49 -19.59
C LEU A 213 4.28 -6.76 -18.62
N TYR A 214 3.97 -7.01 -17.36
CA TYR A 214 4.95 -7.41 -16.37
C TYR A 214 5.45 -8.83 -16.58
N LYS A 215 4.56 -9.72 -17.02
CA LYS A 215 4.82 -11.12 -17.36
C LYS A 215 4.04 -11.52 -18.62
N GLU A 216 4.42 -12.64 -19.21
CA GLU A 216 3.82 -13.17 -20.43
C GLU A 216 2.28 -13.20 -20.43
N TYR A 217 1.67 -13.55 -19.30
CA TYR A 217 0.20 -13.72 -19.23
C TYR A 217 -0.56 -12.48 -18.79
N GLY A 218 0.08 -11.49 -18.17
CA GLY A 218 -0.61 -10.29 -17.70
C GLY A 218 0.24 -9.40 -16.76
N ASP A 219 -0.40 -8.40 -16.20
CA ASP A 219 0.20 -7.49 -15.23
C ASP A 219 -0.54 -7.58 -13.88
N PRO A 220 0.18 -7.86 -12.76
CA PRO A 220 -0.45 -7.90 -11.43
C PRO A 220 -1.21 -6.63 -11.07
N GLU A 221 -0.81 -5.48 -11.63
CA GLU A 221 -1.46 -4.18 -11.46
C GLU A 221 -2.31 -3.76 -12.67
N GLY A 222 -2.70 -4.70 -13.52
CA GLY A 222 -3.42 -4.47 -14.78
C GLY A 222 -4.78 -3.77 -14.64
N PRO A 223 -5.34 -3.30 -15.77
CA PRO A 223 -6.54 -2.45 -15.80
C PRO A 223 -7.73 -3.00 -15.01
N LEU A 224 -8.11 -4.25 -15.27
CA LEU A 224 -9.31 -4.83 -14.66
C LEU A 224 -9.13 -5.06 -13.15
N SER A 225 -7.95 -5.51 -12.72
CA SER A 225 -7.63 -5.77 -11.32
C SER A 225 -7.51 -4.49 -10.46
N ASN A 226 -7.50 -3.30 -11.08
CA ASN A 226 -7.59 -2.03 -10.37
C ASN A 226 -9.00 -1.75 -9.81
N ILE A 227 -10.06 -2.36 -10.36
CA ILE A 227 -11.43 -2.16 -9.86
C ILE A 227 -11.57 -2.65 -8.41
N PRO A 228 -11.23 -3.91 -8.04
CA PRO A 228 -11.34 -4.36 -6.66
C PRO A 228 -10.32 -3.68 -5.73
N SER A 229 -9.26 -3.07 -6.23
CA SER A 229 -8.34 -2.26 -5.42
C SER A 229 -9.02 -1.03 -4.82
N ILE A 230 -10.02 -0.45 -5.51
CA ILE A 230 -10.87 0.62 -4.96
C ILE A 230 -11.63 0.12 -3.73
N ALA A 231 -12.13 -1.12 -3.74
CA ALA A 231 -12.79 -1.70 -2.57
C ALA A 231 -11.85 -1.81 -1.37
N THR A 232 -10.57 -2.15 -1.59
CA THR A 232 -9.55 -2.17 -0.51
C THR A 232 -9.41 -0.77 0.12
N ALA A 233 -9.32 0.28 -0.69
CA ALA A 233 -9.27 1.66 -0.18
C ALA A 233 -10.58 2.09 0.51
N LEU A 234 -11.74 1.64 0.01
CA LEU A 234 -13.03 1.91 0.63
C LEU A 234 -13.18 1.23 2.01
N LEU A 235 -12.65 0.03 2.20
CA LEU A 235 -12.59 -0.62 3.51
C LEU A 235 -11.79 0.24 4.50
N GLY A 236 -10.65 0.76 4.08
CA GLY A 236 -9.89 1.72 4.87
C GLY A 236 -10.66 3.00 5.16
N LEU A 237 -11.33 3.57 4.17
CA LEU A 237 -12.18 4.76 4.32
C LEU A 237 -13.28 4.55 5.37
N LEU A 238 -13.96 3.41 5.34
CA LEU A 238 -14.99 3.08 6.33
C LEU A 238 -14.40 2.97 7.73
N ALA A 239 -13.24 2.32 7.89
CA ALA A 239 -12.53 2.22 9.16
C ALA A 239 -12.09 3.61 9.68
N GLY A 240 -11.47 4.44 8.85
CA GLY A 240 -11.07 5.80 9.21
C GLY A 240 -12.26 6.71 9.56
N THR A 241 -13.37 6.55 8.83
CA THR A 241 -14.62 7.26 9.12
C THR A 241 -15.21 6.83 10.46
N TYR A 242 -15.19 5.53 10.77
CA TYR A 242 -15.63 5.01 12.06
C TYR A 242 -14.77 5.55 13.21
N ILE A 243 -13.44 5.51 13.09
CA ILE A 243 -12.53 6.06 14.10
C ILE A 243 -12.82 7.55 14.34
N LYS A 244 -13.00 8.33 13.26
CA LYS A 244 -13.19 9.79 13.33
C LYS A 244 -14.55 10.18 13.88
N LYS A 245 -15.63 9.51 13.45
CA LYS A 245 -17.03 9.98 13.67
C LYS A 245 -17.79 9.24 14.76
N SER A 246 -17.37 8.04 15.15
CA SER A 246 -18.06 7.29 16.21
C SER A 246 -17.89 7.97 17.57
N SER A 247 -18.96 7.95 18.37
CA SER A 247 -18.94 8.35 19.78
C SER A 247 -18.46 7.25 20.72
N ASP A 248 -18.20 6.05 20.22
CA ASP A 248 -17.67 4.94 21.01
C ASP A 248 -16.34 5.32 21.69
N ASN A 249 -16.08 4.79 22.87
CA ASN A 249 -14.79 4.96 23.52
C ASN A 249 -13.69 4.24 22.75
N GLY A 250 -12.43 4.64 22.97
CA GLY A 250 -11.30 4.11 22.20
C GLY A 250 -11.14 2.59 22.29
N MET A 251 -11.38 1.99 23.47
CA MET A 251 -11.33 0.54 23.68
C MET A 251 -12.35 -0.18 22.79
N ARG A 252 -13.58 0.30 22.75
CA ARG A 252 -14.65 -0.28 21.93
C ARG A 252 -14.37 -0.12 20.44
N LYS A 253 -13.83 1.06 20.02
CA LYS A 253 -13.41 1.27 18.63
C LYS A 253 -12.37 0.22 18.21
N SER A 254 -11.32 0.05 19.01
CA SER A 254 -10.29 -0.95 18.75
C SER A 254 -10.87 -2.36 18.67
N GLY A 255 -11.66 -2.76 19.68
CA GLY A 255 -12.28 -4.09 19.73
C GLY A 255 -13.17 -4.38 18.52
N LEU A 256 -13.98 -3.42 18.09
CA LEU A 256 -14.84 -3.57 16.91
C LEU A 256 -14.04 -3.65 15.61
N LEU A 257 -12.95 -2.86 15.47
CA LEU A 257 -12.05 -2.97 14.31
C LEU A 257 -11.41 -4.36 14.23
N VAL A 258 -10.91 -4.87 15.35
CA VAL A 258 -10.30 -6.22 15.42
C VAL A 258 -11.35 -7.29 15.11
N ALA A 259 -12.53 -7.23 15.73
CA ALA A 259 -13.59 -8.20 15.51
C ALA A 259 -14.09 -8.20 14.04
N ALA A 260 -14.32 -7.02 13.48
CA ALA A 260 -14.68 -6.87 12.06
C ALA A 260 -13.57 -7.40 11.15
N GLY A 261 -12.31 -7.13 11.49
CA GLY A 261 -11.14 -7.61 10.75
C GLY A 261 -11.05 -9.14 10.74
N ILE A 262 -11.21 -9.78 11.92
CA ILE A 262 -11.22 -11.25 12.03
C ILE A 262 -12.40 -11.83 11.23
N SER A 263 -13.59 -11.27 11.38
CA SER A 263 -14.77 -11.72 10.63
C SER A 263 -14.57 -11.63 9.12
N MET A 264 -13.98 -10.53 8.65
CA MET A 264 -13.73 -10.31 7.23
C MET A 264 -12.63 -11.25 6.71
N PHE A 265 -11.56 -11.45 7.47
CA PHE A 265 -10.48 -12.39 7.15
C PHE A 265 -11.04 -13.82 7.01
N THR A 266 -11.85 -14.26 7.98
CA THR A 266 -12.50 -15.57 7.95
C THR A 266 -13.46 -15.69 6.76
N ALA A 267 -14.27 -14.67 6.48
CA ALA A 267 -15.18 -14.64 5.33
C ALA A 267 -14.40 -14.75 4.00
N GLY A 268 -13.25 -14.10 3.89
CA GLY A 268 -12.38 -14.22 2.71
C GLY A 268 -11.85 -15.64 2.49
N TRP A 269 -11.44 -16.32 3.57
CA TRP A 269 -11.02 -17.73 3.51
C TRP A 269 -12.18 -18.70 3.25
N ILE A 270 -13.38 -18.42 3.75
CA ILE A 270 -14.58 -19.19 3.38
C ILE A 270 -14.88 -18.99 1.89
N TRP A 271 -14.79 -17.76 1.39
CA TRP A 271 -15.02 -17.48 -0.04
C TRP A 271 -13.95 -18.11 -0.94
N ASN A 272 -12.76 -18.37 -0.44
CA ASN A 272 -11.67 -19.06 -1.15
C ASN A 272 -12.10 -20.45 -1.70
N ILE A 273 -13.12 -21.08 -1.11
CA ILE A 273 -13.66 -22.38 -1.60
C ILE A 273 -14.17 -22.28 -3.05
N TRP A 274 -14.72 -21.11 -3.45
CA TRP A 274 -15.30 -20.87 -4.76
C TRP A 274 -14.53 -19.85 -5.60
N LEU A 275 -13.85 -18.91 -4.94
CA LEU A 275 -13.05 -17.85 -5.55
C LEU A 275 -11.68 -17.84 -4.86
N PRO A 276 -10.65 -18.44 -5.46
CA PRO A 276 -9.36 -18.57 -4.80
C PRO A 276 -8.77 -17.19 -4.41
N VAL A 277 -8.05 -17.17 -3.30
CA VAL A 277 -7.31 -15.99 -2.85
C VAL A 277 -6.10 -15.82 -3.75
N VAL A 278 -6.15 -14.88 -4.69
CA VAL A 278 -5.07 -14.60 -5.65
C VAL A 278 -4.77 -13.11 -5.66
N LYS A 279 -3.57 -12.75 -5.19
CA LYS A 279 -3.08 -11.37 -5.14
C LYS A 279 -2.91 -10.77 -6.53
N LYS A 280 -2.32 -11.52 -7.47
CA LYS A 280 -1.94 -11.01 -8.80
C LYS A 280 -3.13 -10.51 -9.62
N ILE A 281 -4.31 -11.11 -9.44
CA ILE A 281 -5.55 -10.64 -10.06
C ILE A 281 -6.50 -9.95 -9.07
N TRP A 282 -6.04 -9.71 -7.84
CA TRP A 282 -6.75 -8.97 -6.79
C TRP A 282 -8.17 -9.49 -6.54
N THR A 283 -8.34 -10.81 -6.41
CA THR A 283 -9.66 -11.43 -6.23
C THR A 283 -10.43 -10.84 -5.05
N SER A 284 -11.75 -10.91 -5.09
CA SER A 284 -12.60 -10.39 -4.01
C SER A 284 -12.35 -11.10 -2.68
N SER A 285 -12.05 -12.39 -2.72
CA SER A 285 -11.59 -13.18 -1.57
C SER A 285 -10.27 -12.64 -1.00
N PHE A 286 -9.29 -12.30 -1.87
CA PHE A 286 -8.03 -11.68 -1.47
C PHE A 286 -8.28 -10.31 -0.81
N VAL A 287 -9.18 -9.48 -1.34
CA VAL A 287 -9.53 -8.19 -0.74
C VAL A 287 -10.08 -8.37 0.67
N LEU A 288 -10.91 -9.38 0.91
CA LEU A 288 -11.43 -9.66 2.25
C LEU A 288 -10.35 -10.16 3.21
N VAL A 289 -9.46 -11.06 2.76
CA VAL A 289 -8.37 -11.57 3.59
C VAL A 289 -7.39 -10.44 3.94
N ALA A 290 -6.88 -9.73 2.94
CA ALA A 290 -5.92 -8.66 3.14
C ALA A 290 -6.52 -7.45 3.90
N GLY A 291 -7.76 -7.05 3.54
CA GLY A 291 -8.50 -5.99 4.22
C GLY A 291 -8.86 -6.35 5.66
N GLY A 292 -9.20 -7.62 5.93
CA GLY A 292 -9.45 -8.13 7.28
C GLY A 292 -8.22 -8.03 8.15
N LEU A 293 -7.07 -8.50 7.65
CA LEU A 293 -5.79 -8.35 8.36
C LEU A 293 -5.41 -6.87 8.56
N SER A 294 -5.65 -6.02 7.56
CA SER A 294 -5.41 -4.58 7.68
C SER A 294 -6.25 -3.93 8.78
N LEU A 295 -7.52 -4.33 8.92
CA LEU A 295 -8.39 -3.88 10.01
C LEU A 295 -7.90 -4.35 11.39
N VAL A 296 -7.46 -5.61 11.50
CA VAL A 296 -6.87 -6.14 12.75
C VAL A 296 -5.64 -5.31 13.13
N LEU A 297 -4.71 -5.11 12.19
CA LEU A 297 -3.51 -4.32 12.42
C LEU A 297 -3.86 -2.88 12.83
N LEU A 298 -4.78 -2.22 12.12
CA LEU A 298 -5.22 -0.87 12.50
C LEU A 298 -5.84 -0.85 13.91
N GLY A 299 -6.67 -1.82 14.26
CA GLY A 299 -7.29 -1.94 15.58
C GLY A 299 -6.26 -2.12 16.70
N VAL A 300 -5.25 -2.96 16.48
CA VAL A 300 -4.13 -3.21 17.42
C VAL A 300 -3.27 -1.94 17.58
N PHE A 301 -2.83 -1.32 16.49
CA PHE A 301 -2.06 -0.08 16.54
C PHE A 301 -2.85 1.05 17.21
N TYR A 302 -4.15 1.15 16.93
CA TYR A 302 -5.03 2.14 17.56
C TYR A 302 -5.14 1.89 19.08
N TYR A 303 -5.28 0.65 19.51
CA TYR A 303 -5.28 0.32 20.93
C TYR A 303 -3.99 0.74 21.63
N ILE A 304 -2.85 0.37 21.05
CA ILE A 304 -1.55 0.61 21.66
C ILE A 304 -1.25 2.13 21.70
N LEU A 305 -1.40 2.82 20.57
CA LEU A 305 -0.90 4.19 20.42
C LEU A 305 -1.92 5.27 20.79
N ASP A 306 -3.21 5.08 20.41
CA ASP A 306 -4.23 6.11 20.62
C ASP A 306 -5.06 5.88 21.89
N VAL A 307 -5.25 4.63 22.32
CA VAL A 307 -6.02 4.29 23.54
C VAL A 307 -5.09 4.22 24.74
N ARG A 308 -4.09 3.33 24.72
CA ARG A 308 -3.15 3.13 25.84
C ARG A 308 -2.09 4.22 25.91
N LYS A 309 -1.94 5.02 24.86
CA LYS A 309 -0.91 6.09 24.78
C LYS A 309 0.52 5.58 24.94
N TRP A 310 0.76 4.32 24.62
CA TRP A 310 2.11 3.75 24.66
C TRP A 310 2.87 4.14 23.39
N THR A 311 3.46 5.33 23.43
CA THR A 311 4.14 5.96 22.28
C THR A 311 5.65 5.71 22.26
N LYS A 312 6.21 4.97 23.23
CA LYS A 312 7.65 4.63 23.22
C LYS A 312 7.99 3.83 21.97
N GLY A 313 8.94 4.32 21.17
CA GLY A 313 9.36 3.69 19.91
C GLY A 313 8.45 4.00 18.70
N SER A 314 7.29 4.60 18.90
CA SER A 314 6.41 4.95 17.76
C SER A 314 7.03 5.96 16.80
N LEU A 315 7.96 6.78 17.28
CA LEU A 315 8.66 7.77 16.46
C LEU A 315 9.39 7.13 15.28
N PHE A 316 9.98 5.93 15.46
CA PHE A 316 10.61 5.15 14.40
C PHE A 316 9.63 4.92 13.24
N TRP A 317 8.45 4.40 13.54
CA TRP A 317 7.41 4.13 12.56
C TRP A 317 6.84 5.41 11.94
N VAL A 318 6.64 6.45 12.74
CA VAL A 318 6.12 7.73 12.28
C VAL A 318 7.07 8.43 11.32
N VAL A 319 8.38 8.35 11.53
CA VAL A 319 9.39 8.91 10.62
C VAL A 319 9.31 8.28 9.23
N ILE A 320 9.22 6.94 9.17
CA ILE A 320 9.05 6.21 7.92
C ILE A 320 7.70 6.58 7.27
N GLY A 321 6.62 6.52 8.04
CA GLY A 321 5.26 6.76 7.56
C GLY A 321 5.02 8.19 7.07
N ALA A 322 5.69 9.17 7.65
CA ALA A 322 5.60 10.58 7.23
C ALA A 322 6.17 10.82 5.82
N ASN A 323 7.14 10.01 5.39
CA ASN A 323 7.83 10.10 4.12
C ASN A 323 7.66 8.84 3.25
N ALA A 324 6.54 8.11 3.39
CA ALA A 324 6.36 6.81 2.75
C ALA A 324 6.57 6.82 1.22
N ILE A 325 6.06 7.83 0.50
CA ILE A 325 6.26 7.96 -0.95
C ILE A 325 7.73 8.25 -1.27
N THR A 326 8.38 9.14 -0.50
CA THR A 326 9.82 9.42 -0.65
C THR A 326 10.67 8.18 -0.37
N ALA A 327 10.31 7.41 0.66
CA ALA A 327 10.97 6.16 1.00
C ALA A 327 10.86 5.14 -0.15
N TYR A 328 9.64 4.92 -0.64
CA TYR A 328 9.38 4.01 -1.76
C TYR A 328 10.14 4.42 -3.03
N MET A 329 10.04 5.69 -3.44
CA MET A 329 10.75 6.17 -4.63
C MET A 329 12.27 6.16 -4.41
N GLY A 330 12.72 6.56 -3.23
CA GLY A 330 14.14 6.62 -2.90
C GLY A 330 14.83 5.27 -3.06
N THR A 331 14.22 4.19 -2.56
CA THR A 331 14.78 2.84 -2.68
C THR A 331 14.71 2.24 -4.08
N HIS A 332 13.90 2.81 -4.99
CA HIS A 332 13.86 2.41 -6.40
C HIS A 332 14.80 3.22 -7.29
N ILE A 333 15.20 4.42 -6.86
CA ILE A 333 16.07 5.32 -7.65
C ILE A 333 17.51 5.25 -7.16
N VAL A 334 17.72 5.08 -5.85
CA VAL A 334 19.04 5.04 -5.21
C VAL A 334 19.31 3.63 -4.77
N ASP A 335 20.40 3.07 -5.24
CA ASP A 335 20.91 1.77 -4.79
C ASP A 335 21.59 1.92 -3.42
N PHE A 336 20.82 1.73 -2.35
CA PHE A 336 21.32 1.80 -0.98
C PHE A 336 22.21 0.60 -0.62
N ASP A 337 22.07 -0.52 -1.31
CA ASP A 337 22.93 -1.69 -1.10
C ASP A 337 24.36 -1.41 -1.62
N ASP A 338 24.49 -0.78 -2.79
CA ASP A 338 25.79 -0.37 -3.32
C ASP A 338 26.45 0.68 -2.42
N ILE A 339 25.70 1.67 -1.96
CA ILE A 339 26.21 2.66 -1.00
C ILE A 339 26.64 1.97 0.29
N SER A 340 25.81 1.09 0.85
CA SER A 340 26.11 0.32 2.06
C SER A 340 27.39 -0.48 1.92
N ASN A 341 27.56 -1.14 0.79
CA ASN A 341 28.75 -1.95 0.48
C ASN A 341 30.06 -1.14 0.69
N ASN A 342 30.06 0.12 0.28
CA ASN A 342 31.23 0.98 0.47
C ASN A 342 31.57 1.25 1.94
N PHE A 343 30.55 1.35 2.81
CA PHE A 343 30.75 1.60 4.25
C PHE A 343 31.07 0.33 5.04
N VAL A 344 30.42 -0.80 4.71
CA VAL A 344 30.51 -2.03 5.50
C VAL A 344 31.51 -3.04 4.94
N ARG A 345 32.21 -2.74 3.83
CA ARG A 345 33.15 -3.63 3.15
C ARG A 345 34.21 -4.20 4.09
N GLY A 346 34.77 -3.37 4.96
CA GLY A 346 35.78 -3.82 5.95
C GLY A 346 35.20 -4.87 6.91
N LEU A 347 33.96 -4.64 7.42
CA LEU A 347 33.29 -5.61 8.29
C LEU A 347 32.99 -6.92 7.57
N MET A 348 32.54 -6.85 6.31
CA MET A 348 32.28 -8.05 5.49
C MET A 348 33.51 -8.87 5.23
N THR A 349 34.67 -8.23 5.08
CA THR A 349 35.97 -8.92 4.89
C THR A 349 36.43 -9.62 6.18
N HIS A 350 36.25 -8.98 7.33
CA HIS A 350 36.64 -9.57 8.62
C HIS A 350 35.62 -10.61 9.14
N PHE A 351 34.35 -10.45 8.78
CA PHE A 351 33.28 -11.33 9.21
C PHE A 351 32.43 -11.83 8.02
N PRO A 352 33.00 -12.63 7.11
CA PRO A 352 32.31 -12.99 5.85
C PRO A 352 31.02 -13.76 6.03
N VAL A 353 30.84 -14.46 7.16
CA VAL A 353 29.62 -15.21 7.51
C VAL A 353 28.43 -14.27 7.76
N TYR A 354 28.65 -13.00 8.08
CA TYR A 354 27.62 -11.99 8.33
C TYR A 354 27.49 -10.97 7.19
N LYS A 355 28.06 -11.26 6.02
CA LYS A 355 28.13 -10.36 4.88
C LYS A 355 26.76 -9.77 4.53
N ASP A 356 25.76 -10.63 4.32
CA ASP A 356 24.43 -10.22 3.86
C ASP A 356 23.70 -9.38 4.94
N MET A 357 23.93 -9.69 6.22
CA MET A 357 23.39 -8.91 7.34
C MET A 357 24.02 -7.52 7.43
N PHE A 358 25.33 -7.39 7.21
CA PHE A 358 25.98 -6.08 7.19
C PHE A 358 25.52 -5.27 5.99
N LEU A 359 25.36 -5.89 4.82
CA LEU A 359 24.94 -5.22 3.61
C LEU A 359 23.51 -4.69 3.75
N SER A 360 22.53 -5.57 3.99
CA SER A 360 21.12 -5.20 4.09
C SER A 360 20.83 -4.35 5.32
N GLY A 361 21.48 -4.63 6.46
CA GLY A 361 21.36 -3.81 7.67
C GLY A 361 21.94 -2.41 7.49
N GLY A 362 23.10 -2.30 6.83
CA GLY A 362 23.72 -1.02 6.48
C GLY A 362 22.84 -0.19 5.54
N ALA A 363 22.28 -0.82 4.49
CA ALA A 363 21.35 -0.18 3.58
C ALA A 363 20.10 0.34 4.31
N LEU A 364 19.49 -0.48 5.18
CA LEU A 364 18.35 -0.09 5.98
C LEU A 364 18.67 1.10 6.91
N ILE A 365 19.84 1.10 7.56
CA ILE A 365 20.30 2.22 8.39
C ILE A 365 20.45 3.49 7.55
N LEU A 366 21.04 3.42 6.35
CA LEU A 366 21.21 4.58 5.46
C LEU A 366 19.86 5.16 5.04
N VAL A 367 18.91 4.31 4.66
CA VAL A 367 17.53 4.75 4.38
C VAL A 367 16.93 5.43 5.59
N MET A 368 17.05 4.84 6.79
CA MET A 368 16.51 5.41 8.02
C MET A 368 17.13 6.75 8.39
N LEU A 369 18.45 6.90 8.22
CA LEU A 369 19.15 8.18 8.45
C LEU A 369 18.68 9.25 7.46
N THR A 370 18.47 8.89 6.21
CA THR A 370 17.93 9.78 5.18
C THR A 370 16.51 10.26 5.55
N LEU A 371 15.62 9.33 5.90
CA LEU A 371 14.24 9.66 6.30
C LEU A 371 14.20 10.49 7.60
N TRP A 372 15.08 10.19 8.54
CA TRP A 372 15.23 10.96 9.78
C TRP A 372 15.69 12.39 9.50
N GLY A 373 16.66 12.57 8.60
CA GLY A 373 17.14 13.89 8.18
C GLY A 373 16.02 14.72 7.51
N LEU A 374 15.26 14.11 6.60
CA LEU A 374 14.10 14.74 5.98
C LEU A 374 13.01 15.10 6.99
N TYR A 375 12.73 14.19 7.92
CA TYR A 375 11.75 14.42 9.00
C TYR A 375 12.14 15.59 9.89
N LYS A 376 13.41 15.69 10.32
CA LYS A 376 13.91 16.81 11.14
C LYS A 376 13.86 18.15 10.43
N LYS A 377 14.04 18.17 9.11
CA LYS A 377 14.02 19.38 8.28
C LYS A 377 12.61 19.75 7.78
N ASP A 378 11.56 19.06 8.26
CA ASP A 378 10.17 19.22 7.79
C ASP A 378 10.02 19.09 6.25
N VAL A 379 10.90 18.31 5.60
CA VAL A 379 10.86 18.03 4.17
C VAL A 379 10.00 16.78 3.94
N PHE A 380 8.84 16.98 3.32
CA PHE A 380 7.89 15.90 3.02
C PHE A 380 7.46 16.01 1.56
N LEU A 381 7.61 14.94 0.80
CA LEU A 381 7.02 14.85 -0.54
C LEU A 381 5.50 14.66 -0.37
N ARG A 382 4.78 15.76 -0.51
CA ARG A 382 3.31 15.77 -0.43
C ARG A 382 2.74 15.77 -1.85
N VAL A 383 2.18 14.65 -2.22
CA VAL A 383 1.48 14.44 -3.48
C VAL A 383 -0.03 14.42 -3.25
#